data_4a05eff0d0fde1622e55d2fe401d0a07
#
_entry.id   4a05eff0d0fde1622e55d2fe401d0a07
#
_cell.length_a   1.000
_cell.length_b   1.000
_cell.length_c   1.000
_cell.angle_alpha   90.00
_cell.angle_beta   90.00
_cell.angle_gamma   90.00
#
_symmetry.space_group_name_H-M   'P 1'
#
loop_
_entity.id
_entity.type
_entity.pdbx_description
1 polymer ?
#
loop_
_entity_poly.entity_id
_entity_poly.type
_entity_poly.pdbx_seq_one_letter_code
_entity_poly.pdbx_strand_id
1 'polypeptide(L)'
;LTVSGVDDIYHRIITVPASGDTTLAVFHAAVSTSDSSLDAENVKYIRCTNMDGSNSVNLSLQIDAGEDDSAADASTTILLEAGKSFIMGSPSDGIATDDDAATVITTLNNLESILVDSGSNAVQMEVFIASVVA
;
A
#
# COMPACT_ATOMS: atom_id res chain seq x y z
N LEU A 1 9.91 -9.52 14.68
CA LEU A 1 9.04 -8.36 14.78
C LEU A 1 7.74 -8.74 15.48
N THR A 2 7.37 -8.00 16.51
CA THR A 2 6.10 -8.17 17.22
C THR A 2 5.25 -6.93 17.01
N VAL A 3 4.03 -7.11 16.52
CA VAL A 3 3.04 -6.03 16.41
C VAL A 3 1.94 -6.36 17.41
N SER A 4 1.76 -5.49 18.40
CA SER A 4 0.77 -5.70 19.47
C SER A 4 -0.51 -4.91 19.19
N GLY A 5 -1.59 -5.29 19.86
CA GLY A 5 -2.88 -4.62 19.75
C GLY A 5 -3.61 -4.86 18.43
N VAL A 6 -3.27 -5.95 17.73
CA VAL A 6 -3.92 -6.33 16.49
C VAL A 6 -5.06 -7.29 16.80
N ASP A 7 -6.21 -7.03 16.25
CA ASP A 7 -7.39 -7.89 16.40
C ASP A 7 -8.13 -8.14 15.08
N ASP A 8 -7.58 -7.68 13.95
CA ASP A 8 -8.09 -7.99 12.63
C ASP A 8 -6.96 -8.13 11.61
N ILE A 9 -7.11 -9.07 10.69
CA ILE A 9 -6.12 -9.35 9.67
C ILE A 9 -6.80 -9.42 8.30
N TYR A 10 -6.27 -8.68 7.35
CA TYR A 10 -6.57 -8.81 5.94
C TYR A 10 -5.40 -9.52 5.26
N HIS A 11 -5.66 -10.71 4.74
CA HIS A 11 -4.63 -11.50 4.06
C HIS A 11 -5.18 -12.07 2.76
N ARG A 12 -4.51 -11.75 1.65
CA ARG A 12 -4.90 -12.22 0.33
C ARG A 12 -3.69 -12.53 -0.52
N ILE A 13 -3.89 -13.49 -1.42
CA ILE A 13 -2.99 -13.73 -2.55
C ILE A 13 -3.74 -13.32 -3.80
N ILE A 14 -3.19 -12.36 -4.52
CA ILE A 14 -3.82 -11.73 -5.68
C ILE A 14 -2.98 -12.04 -6.90
N THR A 15 -3.62 -12.56 -7.96
CA THR A 15 -2.96 -12.70 -9.26
C THR A 15 -3.02 -11.37 -9.99
N VAL A 16 -1.85 -10.81 -10.26
CA VAL A 16 -1.70 -9.58 -11.04
C VAL A 16 -1.52 -10.00 -12.49
N PRO A 17 -2.50 -9.71 -13.37
CA PRO A 17 -2.36 -10.08 -14.76
C PRO A 17 -1.28 -9.27 -15.46
N ALA A 18 -0.74 -9.81 -16.53
CA ALA A 18 0.16 -9.07 -17.40
C ALA A 18 -0.56 -7.86 -17.99
N SER A 19 0.16 -6.76 -18.12
CA SER A 19 -0.30 -5.50 -18.73
C SER A 19 -1.47 -4.85 -17.98
N GLY A 20 -1.19 -3.74 -17.36
CA GLY A 20 -2.14 -2.95 -16.60
C GLY A 20 -1.90 -3.00 -15.10
N ASP A 21 -2.53 -2.09 -14.41
CA ASP A 21 -2.39 -1.93 -12.98
C ASP A 21 -3.42 -2.76 -12.23
N THR A 22 -3.02 -3.32 -11.10
CA THR A 22 -3.92 -4.03 -10.18
C THR A 22 -3.87 -3.35 -8.82
N THR A 23 -5.02 -3.07 -8.23
CA THR A 23 -5.11 -2.52 -6.88
C THR A 23 -4.97 -3.65 -5.87
N LEU A 24 -3.99 -3.53 -4.97
CA LEU A 24 -3.78 -4.50 -3.89
C LEU A 24 -4.55 -4.15 -2.63
N ALA A 25 -4.64 -2.87 -2.28
CA ALA A 25 -5.34 -2.42 -1.08
C ALA A 25 -5.78 -0.97 -1.25
N VAL A 26 -6.89 -0.61 -0.61
CA VAL A 26 -7.42 0.76 -0.55
C VAL A 26 -7.63 1.13 0.90
N PHE A 27 -7.18 2.32 1.27
CA PHE A 27 -7.30 2.86 2.62
C PHE A 27 -8.14 4.14 2.58
N HIS A 28 -8.95 4.36 3.61
CA HIS A 28 -9.72 5.59 3.77
C HIS A 28 -9.43 6.25 5.11
N ALA A 29 -9.51 7.57 5.13
CA ALA A 29 -9.25 8.35 6.34
C ALA A 29 -10.34 8.20 7.40
N ALA A 30 -11.51 7.72 7.01
CA ALA A 30 -12.63 7.47 7.92
C ALA A 30 -13.24 6.11 7.64
N VAL A 31 -14.02 5.61 8.58
CA VAL A 31 -14.74 4.35 8.40
C VAL A 31 -15.55 4.40 7.11
N SER A 32 -15.15 3.55 6.18
CA SER A 32 -15.80 3.48 4.87
C SER A 32 -17.04 2.59 4.94
N THR A 33 -18.03 2.94 4.16
CA THR A 33 -19.17 2.05 3.90
C THR A 33 -18.85 0.98 2.87
N SER A 34 -17.67 1.03 2.27
CA SER A 34 -17.23 0.03 1.29
C SER A 34 -16.51 -1.13 1.99
N ASP A 35 -17.00 -2.33 1.76
CA ASP A 35 -16.40 -3.55 2.31
C ASP A 35 -15.00 -3.86 1.75
N SER A 36 -14.58 -3.16 0.70
CA SER A 36 -13.30 -3.39 0.04
C SER A 36 -12.19 -2.46 0.50
N SER A 37 -12.48 -1.54 1.41
CA SER A 37 -11.50 -0.57 1.90
C SER A 37 -11.20 -0.79 3.38
N LEU A 38 -10.01 -0.34 3.79
CA LEU A 38 -9.51 -0.44 5.15
C LEU A 38 -9.47 0.95 5.78
N ASP A 39 -9.77 1.02 7.07
CA ASP A 39 -9.66 2.26 7.83
C ASP A 39 -8.18 2.54 8.11
N ALA A 40 -7.65 3.60 7.51
CA ALA A 40 -6.24 3.94 7.55
C ALA A 40 -5.72 4.13 8.99
N GLU A 41 -6.53 4.70 9.87
CA GLU A 41 -6.13 4.97 11.26
C GLU A 41 -5.96 3.69 12.06
N ASN A 42 -6.66 2.64 11.67
CA ASN A 42 -6.66 1.36 12.38
C ASN A 42 -5.57 0.40 11.90
N VAL A 43 -4.97 0.66 10.75
CA VAL A 43 -3.90 -0.19 10.22
C VAL A 43 -2.61 0.02 11.01
N LYS A 44 -1.99 -1.07 11.41
CA LYS A 44 -0.74 -1.07 12.19
C LYS A 44 0.44 -1.72 11.47
N TYR A 45 0.17 -2.46 10.39
CA TYR A 45 1.22 -3.17 9.68
C TYR A 45 0.73 -3.53 8.28
N ILE A 46 1.55 -3.27 7.30
CA ILE A 46 1.31 -3.60 5.89
C ILE A 46 2.52 -4.35 5.37
N ARG A 47 2.28 -5.47 4.72
CA ARG A 47 3.32 -6.19 3.97
C ARG A 47 2.77 -6.63 2.62
N CYS A 48 3.48 -6.27 1.56
CA CYS A 48 3.22 -6.76 0.21
C CYS A 48 4.43 -7.57 -0.24
N THR A 49 4.22 -8.81 -0.64
CA THR A 49 5.29 -9.73 -1.03
C THR A 49 5.09 -10.16 -2.48
N ASN A 50 6.12 -9.99 -3.28
CA ASN A 50 6.17 -10.56 -4.62
C ASN A 50 6.49 -12.05 -4.51
N MET A 51 5.52 -12.90 -4.82
CA MET A 51 5.63 -14.35 -4.68
C MET A 51 6.21 -15.02 -5.93
N ASP A 52 6.54 -14.27 -6.96
CA ASP A 52 7.12 -14.83 -8.18
C ASP A 52 8.56 -15.29 -7.91
N GLY A 53 8.99 -16.29 -8.66
CA GLY A 53 10.35 -16.83 -8.56
C GLY A 53 11.38 -16.10 -9.40
N SER A 54 10.98 -15.26 -10.36
CA SER A 54 11.91 -14.65 -11.29
C SER A 54 11.52 -13.25 -11.77
N ASN A 55 10.24 -12.87 -11.71
CA ASN A 55 9.78 -11.59 -12.27
C ASN A 55 9.61 -10.55 -11.17
N SER A 56 10.13 -9.35 -11.40
CA SER A 56 9.89 -8.20 -10.53
C SER A 56 8.58 -7.50 -10.87
N VAL A 57 8.09 -6.66 -9.95
CA VAL A 57 6.92 -5.80 -10.16
C VAL A 57 7.27 -4.36 -9.79
N ASN A 58 6.52 -3.43 -10.34
CA ASN A 58 6.53 -2.04 -9.90
C ASN A 58 5.38 -1.84 -8.92
N LEU A 59 5.71 -1.51 -7.69
CA LEU A 59 4.72 -1.24 -6.65
C LEU A 59 4.52 0.26 -6.54
N SER A 60 3.30 0.73 -6.76
CA SER A 60 2.97 2.15 -6.72
C SER A 60 2.22 2.47 -5.44
N LEU A 61 2.76 3.41 -4.68
CA LEU A 61 2.14 3.93 -3.48
C LEU A 61 1.40 5.20 -3.87
N GLN A 62 0.08 5.17 -3.80
CA GLN A 62 -0.78 6.29 -4.16
C GLN A 62 -1.03 7.14 -2.93
N ILE A 63 -0.68 8.42 -3.00
CA ILE A 63 -0.60 9.32 -1.87
C ILE A 63 -1.65 10.41 -2.03
N ASP A 64 -2.44 10.62 -1.00
CA ASP A 64 -3.33 11.77 -0.89
C ASP A 64 -2.51 12.96 -0.35
N ALA A 65 -1.94 13.73 -1.26
CA ALA A 65 -1.18 14.93 -0.92
C ALA A 65 -2.03 16.20 -1.00
N GLY A 66 -3.27 16.07 -1.43
CA GLY A 66 -4.22 17.17 -1.52
C GLY A 66 -4.95 17.45 -0.23
N GLU A 67 -5.91 18.34 -0.32
CA GLU A 67 -6.68 18.82 0.83
C GLU A 67 -8.09 18.23 0.90
N ASP A 68 -8.48 17.42 -0.06
CA ASP A 68 -9.88 17.01 -0.20
C ASP A 68 -10.16 15.56 0.24
N ASP A 69 -9.15 14.81 0.62
CA ASP A 69 -9.23 13.44 1.13
C ASP A 69 -9.98 12.45 0.22
N SER A 70 -10.24 12.81 -1.02
CA SER A 70 -11.13 12.02 -1.87
C SER A 70 -10.41 11.17 -2.90
N ALA A 71 -9.17 11.51 -3.26
CA ALA A 71 -8.41 10.78 -4.26
C ALA A 71 -6.91 11.01 -4.10
N ALA A 72 -6.12 10.06 -4.53
CA ALA A 72 -4.68 10.21 -4.59
C ALA A 72 -4.31 11.23 -5.68
N ASP A 73 -3.42 12.14 -5.37
CA ASP A 73 -2.94 13.17 -6.29
C ASP A 73 -1.42 13.19 -6.42
N ALA A 74 -0.74 12.26 -5.77
CA ALA A 74 0.70 12.02 -5.93
C ALA A 74 0.97 10.52 -5.84
N SER A 75 2.11 10.09 -6.33
CA SER A 75 2.52 8.69 -6.22
C SER A 75 4.03 8.56 -6.17
N THR A 76 4.48 7.44 -5.62
CA THR A 76 5.87 7.00 -5.74
C THR A 76 5.89 5.52 -6.09
N THR A 77 6.85 5.11 -6.89
CA THR A 77 6.92 3.74 -7.37
C THR A 77 8.27 3.15 -6.98
N ILE A 78 8.22 1.93 -6.47
CA ILE A 78 9.42 1.17 -6.13
C ILE A 78 9.44 -0.13 -6.91
N LEU A 79 10.65 -0.61 -7.20
CA LEU A 79 10.84 -1.93 -7.76
C LEU A 79 10.79 -2.95 -6.63
N LEU A 80 9.94 -3.96 -6.77
CA LEU A 80 9.87 -5.08 -5.84
C LEU A 80 10.30 -6.35 -6.59
N GLU A 81 11.51 -6.78 -6.35
CA GLU A 81 12.07 -7.94 -7.00
C GLU A 81 11.37 -9.23 -6.55
N ALA A 82 11.56 -10.28 -7.33
CA ALA A 82 11.03 -11.60 -7.03
C ALA A 82 11.40 -12.06 -5.62
N GLY A 83 10.42 -12.51 -4.86
CA GLY A 83 10.61 -12.99 -3.49
C GLY A 83 10.82 -11.93 -2.43
N LYS A 84 10.76 -10.64 -2.79
CA LYS A 84 10.98 -9.54 -1.85
C LYS A 84 9.67 -8.97 -1.33
N SER A 85 9.76 -8.26 -0.20
CA SER A 85 8.61 -7.67 0.49
C SER A 85 8.81 -6.18 0.71
N PHE A 86 7.71 -5.45 0.59
CA PHE A 86 7.56 -4.08 1.06
C PHE A 86 6.82 -4.09 2.39
N ILE A 87 7.32 -3.35 3.36
CA ILE A 87 6.73 -3.27 4.71
C ILE A 87 6.54 -1.81 5.08
N MET A 88 5.37 -1.50 5.65
CA MET A 88 5.03 -0.18 6.15
C MET A 88 4.21 -0.31 7.44
N GLY A 89 4.39 0.62 8.37
CA GLY A 89 3.68 0.58 9.65
C GLY A 89 2.25 1.08 9.54
N SER A 90 2.05 2.32 9.13
CA SER A 90 0.73 2.95 9.10
C SER A 90 0.53 3.75 7.81
N PRO A 91 -0.64 3.63 7.18
CA PRO A 91 -0.98 4.49 6.04
C PRO A 91 -1.47 5.87 6.45
N SER A 92 -1.95 6.05 7.69
CA SER A 92 -2.42 7.35 8.17
C SER A 92 -1.23 8.22 8.55
N ASP A 93 -1.13 9.40 7.91
CA ASP A 93 -0.03 10.35 8.11
C ASP A 93 1.35 9.68 8.03
N GLY A 94 1.48 8.71 7.14
CA GLY A 94 2.64 7.82 7.11
C GLY A 94 3.57 8.01 5.92
N ILE A 95 3.22 8.85 4.96
CA ILE A 95 3.97 8.96 3.71
C ILE A 95 3.84 10.36 3.12
N ALA A 96 4.90 10.81 2.47
CA ALA A 96 4.85 12.03 1.68
C ALA A 96 5.82 11.94 0.51
N THR A 97 5.63 12.78 -0.49
CA THR A 97 6.53 12.88 -1.63
C THR A 97 6.83 14.35 -1.93
N ASP A 98 8.03 14.61 -2.38
CA ASP A 98 8.47 15.94 -2.81
C ASP A 98 9.44 15.76 -3.97
N ASP A 99 9.37 16.61 -4.95
CA ASP A 99 10.30 16.61 -6.08
C ASP A 99 11.59 17.40 -5.80
N ASP A 100 11.66 18.07 -4.65
CA ASP A 100 12.86 18.75 -4.16
C ASP A 100 13.45 17.98 -2.97
N ALA A 101 14.45 17.18 -3.20
CA ALA A 101 15.04 16.28 -2.21
C ALA A 101 15.89 17.00 -1.15
N ALA A 102 15.72 18.30 -0.93
CA ALA A 102 16.62 19.10 -0.09
C ALA A 102 16.54 18.77 1.40
N THR A 103 15.36 18.39 1.90
CA THR A 103 15.16 18.11 3.32
C THR A 103 14.19 16.96 3.56
N VAL A 104 14.18 16.43 4.77
CA VAL A 104 13.18 15.45 5.19
C VAL A 104 11.84 16.15 5.35
N ILE A 105 10.82 15.59 4.74
CA ILE A 105 9.44 16.08 4.87
C ILE A 105 8.96 15.81 6.29
N THR A 106 8.40 16.80 6.94
CA THR A 106 7.94 16.69 8.34
C THR A 106 6.44 16.67 8.49
N THR A 107 5.68 17.10 7.47
CA THR A 107 4.23 16.95 7.44
C THR A 107 3.88 15.89 6.43
N LEU A 108 3.34 14.78 6.92
CA LEU A 108 3.06 13.61 6.08
C LEU A 108 1.59 13.51 5.74
N ASN A 109 1.32 12.74 4.71
CA ASN A 109 0.01 12.52 4.14
C ASN A 109 -0.42 11.07 4.31
N ASN A 110 -1.61 10.76 3.81
CA ASN A 110 -2.15 9.41 3.87
C ASN A 110 -1.74 8.61 2.64
N LEU A 111 -1.42 7.34 2.85
CA LEU A 111 -1.38 6.36 1.78
C LEU A 111 -2.82 5.98 1.45
N GLU A 112 -3.24 6.27 0.23
CA GLU A 112 -4.62 6.07 -0.23
C GLU A 112 -4.83 4.66 -0.76
N SER A 113 -3.87 4.17 -1.53
CA SER A 113 -3.94 2.82 -2.09
C SER A 113 -2.56 2.32 -2.51
N ILE A 114 -2.48 1.02 -2.73
CA ILE A 114 -1.29 0.37 -3.27
C ILE A 114 -1.69 -0.31 -4.56
N LEU A 115 -1.03 0.07 -5.65
CA LEU A 115 -1.21 -0.52 -6.97
C LEU A 115 0.06 -1.27 -7.37
N VAL A 116 -0.10 -2.22 -8.29
CA VAL A 116 1.04 -2.98 -8.80
C VAL A 116 0.91 -3.19 -10.30
N ASP A 117 2.03 -3.06 -10.99
CA ASP A 117 2.17 -3.40 -12.41
C ASP A 117 3.24 -4.49 -12.53
N SER A 118 2.85 -5.62 -13.09
CA SER A 118 3.75 -6.76 -13.29
C SER A 118 4.44 -6.76 -14.66
N GLY A 119 4.17 -5.76 -15.49
CA GLY A 119 4.73 -5.70 -16.84
C GLY A 119 4.14 -6.75 -17.76
N SER A 120 4.99 -7.52 -18.43
CA SER A 120 4.56 -8.49 -19.45
C SER A 120 4.28 -9.89 -18.91
N ASN A 121 4.47 -10.12 -17.62
CA ASN A 121 4.25 -11.43 -17.01
C ASN A 121 3.27 -11.34 -15.85
N ALA A 122 2.35 -12.29 -15.77
CA ALA A 122 1.47 -12.39 -14.60
C ALA A 122 2.29 -12.79 -13.36
N VAL A 123 1.99 -12.16 -12.23
CA VAL A 123 2.70 -12.38 -10.96
C VAL A 123 1.68 -12.54 -9.85
N GLN A 124 1.98 -13.39 -8.87
CA GLN A 124 1.18 -13.47 -7.65
C GLN A 124 1.78 -12.59 -6.57
N MET A 125 0.93 -11.79 -5.94
CA MET A 125 1.27 -10.93 -4.82
C MET A 125 0.54 -11.37 -3.57
N GLU A 126 1.27 -11.44 -2.45
CA GLU A 126 0.68 -11.63 -1.12
C GLU A 126 0.52 -10.25 -0.46
N VAL A 127 -0.67 -9.98 0.04
CA VAL A 127 -0.96 -8.77 0.83
C VAL A 127 -1.36 -9.22 2.23
N PHE A 128 -0.65 -8.70 3.23
CA PHE A 128 -0.94 -8.96 4.64
C PHE A 128 -1.05 -7.62 5.36
N ILE A 129 -2.21 -7.34 5.94
CA ILE A 129 -2.46 -6.09 6.65
C ILE A 129 -3.05 -6.43 8.02
N ALA A 130 -2.43 -5.91 9.06
CA ALA A 130 -2.89 -6.07 10.43
C ALA A 130 -3.45 -4.75 10.94
N SER A 131 -4.63 -4.80 11.55
CA SER A 131 -5.32 -3.62 12.05
C SER A 131 -5.97 -3.86 13.39
N VAL A 132 -6.41 -2.78 14.02
CA VAL A 132 -7.27 -2.87 15.21
C VAL A 132 -8.72 -2.63 14.77
N VAL A 133 -9.66 -3.24 15.48
CA VAL A 133 -11.07 -2.93 15.30
C VAL A 133 -11.38 -1.70 16.13
N ALA A 134 -11.95 -0.70 15.47
CA ALA A 134 -12.27 0.56 16.15
C ALA A 134 -13.41 0.42 17.13
#